data_f84bd90ca350368ad5d46ad2dd0572aa
#
_entry.id   f84bd90ca350368ad5d46ad2dd0572aa
#
_cell.length_a   1.000
_cell.length_b   1.000
_cell.length_c   1.000
_cell.angle_alpha   90.00
_cell.angle_beta   90.00
_cell.angle_gamma   90.00
#
_symmetry.space_group_name_H-M   'P 1'
#
loop_
_entity.id
_entity.type
_entity.pdbx_description
1 polymer ?
#
loop_
_entity_poly.entity_id
_entity_poly.type
_entity_poly.pdbx_seq_one_letter_code
_entity_poly.pdbx_strand_id
1 'polypeptide(L)'
;MLARLSIKQKLNLIMLVPLVVIVLLAVKLTLDYYGISKNLNSLDKVVVLSTKIGALVHESQKERGMTSSFIETKGEQFKTELPSQRLNVDEKLKEFNTFLSSFDKTGYSLEFTQNLDSAIKKLEELGSIRSGVNSFSIKGFIAIEY
;
A
#
# COMPACT_ATOMS: atom_id res chain seq x y z
N MET A 1 -57.81 2.53 17.55
CA MET A 1 -57.15 1.81 18.66
C MET A 1 -56.66 2.73 19.79
N LEU A 2 -56.22 3.94 19.54
CA LEU A 2 -55.73 4.92 20.54
C LEU A 2 -56.81 5.54 21.46
N ALA A 3 -58.10 5.42 21.15
CA ALA A 3 -59.20 6.02 21.89
C ALA A 3 -59.47 5.40 23.29
N ARG A 4 -58.99 4.19 23.56
CA ARG A 4 -59.22 3.45 24.83
C ARG A 4 -58.08 3.57 25.86
N LEU A 5 -57.02 4.32 25.55
CA LEU A 5 -55.89 4.51 26.46
C LEU A 5 -56.16 5.61 27.48
N SER A 6 -55.72 5.42 28.72
CA SER A 6 -55.79 6.43 29.76
C SER A 6 -54.91 7.65 29.41
N ILE A 7 -55.16 8.81 29.98
CA ILE A 7 -54.37 10.02 29.72
C ILE A 7 -52.88 9.82 30.03
N LYS A 8 -52.58 9.10 31.11
CA LYS A 8 -51.19 8.75 31.50
C LYS A 8 -50.51 7.87 30.45
N GLN A 9 -51.19 6.90 29.87
CA GLN A 9 -50.67 6.05 28.83
C GLN A 9 -50.40 6.79 27.53
N LYS A 10 -51.27 7.72 27.16
CA LYS A 10 -51.07 8.60 25.99
C LYS A 10 -49.86 9.50 26.18
N LEU A 11 -49.67 10.07 27.36
CA LEU A 11 -48.55 10.94 27.67
C LEU A 11 -47.22 10.15 27.63
N ASN A 12 -47.18 8.95 28.24
CA ASN A 12 -45.99 8.09 28.18
C ASN A 12 -45.67 7.66 26.75
N LEU A 13 -46.66 7.36 25.91
CA LEU A 13 -46.43 6.97 24.52
C LEU A 13 -45.83 8.12 23.71
N ILE A 14 -46.30 9.35 23.91
CA ILE A 14 -45.80 10.56 23.26
C ILE A 14 -44.34 10.82 23.63
N MET A 15 -43.94 10.53 24.87
CA MET A 15 -42.52 10.67 25.31
C MET A 15 -41.66 9.50 24.88
N LEU A 16 -42.18 8.28 24.90
CA LEU A 16 -41.39 7.05 24.65
C LEU A 16 -41.09 6.87 23.16
N VAL A 17 -42.00 7.22 22.27
CA VAL A 17 -41.80 7.11 20.80
C VAL A 17 -40.60 7.93 20.32
N PRO A 18 -40.49 9.24 20.59
CA PRO A 18 -39.34 10.02 20.17
C PRO A 18 -38.06 9.56 20.87
N LEU A 19 -38.11 9.12 22.13
CA LEU A 19 -36.94 8.57 22.83
C LEU A 19 -36.39 7.31 22.11
N VAL A 20 -37.26 6.39 21.74
CA VAL A 20 -36.87 5.17 21.00
C VAL A 20 -36.28 5.54 19.64
N VAL A 21 -36.86 6.50 18.93
CA VAL A 21 -36.32 6.97 17.64
C VAL A 21 -34.94 7.57 17.79
N ILE A 22 -34.71 8.39 18.83
CA ILE A 22 -33.41 8.99 19.12
C ILE A 22 -32.37 7.91 19.41
N VAL A 23 -32.73 6.91 20.22
CA VAL A 23 -31.82 5.79 20.55
C VAL A 23 -31.46 4.99 19.29
N LEU A 24 -32.45 4.68 18.45
CA LEU A 24 -32.20 3.95 17.18
C LEU A 24 -31.31 4.76 16.22
N LEU A 25 -31.53 6.07 16.11
CA LEU A 25 -30.66 6.94 15.31
C LEU A 25 -29.24 7.00 15.87
N ALA A 26 -29.08 7.13 17.19
CA ALA A 26 -27.77 7.13 17.82
C ALA A 26 -27.00 5.83 17.58
N VAL A 27 -27.67 4.68 17.72
CA VAL A 27 -27.08 3.36 17.42
C VAL A 27 -26.66 3.29 15.94
N LYS A 28 -27.55 3.69 15.03
CA LYS A 28 -27.23 3.69 13.59
C LYS A 28 -26.02 4.57 13.27
N LEU A 29 -26.00 5.81 13.76
CA LEU A 29 -24.86 6.73 13.54
C LEU A 29 -23.55 6.18 14.10
N THR A 30 -23.61 5.52 15.26
CA THR A 30 -22.42 4.90 15.85
C THR A 30 -21.89 3.75 14.98
N LEU A 31 -22.77 2.90 14.46
CA LEU A 31 -22.39 1.80 13.56
C LEU A 31 -21.80 2.31 12.24
N ASP A 32 -22.44 3.34 11.65
CA ASP A 32 -21.96 3.97 10.41
C ASP A 32 -20.57 4.61 10.62
N TYR A 33 -20.38 5.31 11.74
CA TYR A 33 -19.08 5.91 12.10
C TYR A 33 -17.98 4.86 12.30
N TYR A 34 -18.31 3.73 12.92
CA TYR A 34 -17.37 2.63 13.12
C TYR A 34 -16.93 2.01 11.78
N GLY A 35 -17.86 1.85 10.85
CA GLY A 35 -17.59 1.39 9.47
C GLY A 35 -16.67 2.33 8.71
N ILE A 36 -16.92 3.63 8.79
CA ILE A 36 -16.08 4.67 8.14
C ILE A 36 -14.67 4.67 8.73
N SER A 37 -14.53 4.61 10.04
CA SER A 37 -13.24 4.60 10.71
C SER A 37 -12.37 3.41 10.31
N LYS A 38 -12.95 2.23 10.14
CA LYS A 38 -12.25 1.03 9.66
C LYS A 38 -11.74 1.20 8.22
N ASN A 39 -12.56 1.80 7.34
CA ASN A 39 -12.19 2.06 5.96
C ASN A 39 -11.07 3.11 5.84
N LEU A 40 -11.08 4.15 6.67
CA LEU A 40 -10.03 5.17 6.71
C LEU A 40 -8.67 4.58 7.11
N ASN A 41 -8.62 3.70 8.10
CA ASN A 41 -7.38 3.02 8.49
C ASN A 41 -6.81 2.14 7.36
N SER A 42 -7.66 1.53 6.54
CA SER A 42 -7.23 0.75 5.38
C SER A 42 -6.67 1.64 4.27
N LEU A 43 -7.30 2.80 4.02
CA LEU A 43 -6.83 3.79 3.06
C LEU A 43 -5.47 4.37 3.46
N ASP A 44 -5.27 4.69 4.73
CA ASP A 44 -4.01 5.21 5.24
C ASP A 44 -2.84 4.22 4.99
N LYS A 45 -3.07 2.94 5.24
CA LYS A 45 -2.08 1.89 4.93
C LYS A 45 -1.75 1.80 3.44
N VAL A 46 -2.72 1.97 2.54
CA VAL A 46 -2.49 1.99 1.08
C VAL A 46 -1.70 3.22 0.67
N VAL A 47 -1.98 4.38 1.26
CA VAL A 47 -1.21 5.61 1.00
C VAL A 47 0.25 5.44 1.42
N VAL A 48 0.51 4.88 2.60
CA VAL A 48 1.88 4.58 3.05
C VAL A 48 2.55 3.57 2.12
N LEU A 49 1.86 2.50 1.73
CA LEU A 49 2.36 1.52 0.76
C LEU A 49 2.75 2.19 -0.56
N SER A 50 1.87 3.02 -1.12
CA SER A 50 2.13 3.76 -2.36
C SER A 50 3.35 4.68 -2.24
N THR A 51 3.53 5.33 -1.10
CA THR A 51 4.70 6.17 -0.83
C THR A 51 5.99 5.35 -0.82
N LYS A 52 5.99 4.17 -0.17
CA LYS A 52 7.15 3.27 -0.14
C LYS A 52 7.47 2.71 -1.52
N ILE A 53 6.46 2.30 -2.28
CA ILE A 53 6.62 1.86 -3.68
C ILE A 53 7.19 3.01 -4.52
N GLY A 54 6.64 4.21 -4.43
CA GLY A 54 7.10 5.37 -5.18
C GLY A 54 8.56 5.70 -4.91
N ALA A 55 9.00 5.67 -3.65
CA ALA A 55 10.39 5.89 -3.26
C ALA A 55 11.33 4.81 -3.84
N LEU A 56 10.93 3.53 -3.76
CA LEU A 56 11.70 2.41 -4.32
C LEU A 56 11.81 2.53 -5.84
N VAL A 57 10.69 2.78 -6.53
CA VAL A 57 10.66 2.97 -7.99
C VAL A 57 11.57 4.12 -8.41
N HIS A 58 11.53 5.25 -7.69
CA HIS A 58 12.37 6.40 -8.00
C HIS A 58 13.87 6.07 -7.93
N GLU A 59 14.32 5.42 -6.88
CA GLU A 59 15.72 5.02 -6.75
C GLU A 59 16.09 3.91 -7.77
N SER A 60 15.19 2.97 -8.05
CA SER A 60 15.38 1.94 -9.09
C SER A 60 15.51 2.54 -10.49
N GLN A 61 14.73 3.58 -10.81
CA GLN A 61 14.84 4.28 -12.10
C GLN A 61 16.21 4.96 -12.28
N LYS A 62 16.78 5.54 -11.22
CA LYS A 62 18.15 6.09 -11.25
C LYS A 62 19.18 4.99 -11.47
N GLU A 63 19.08 3.88 -10.70
CA GLU A 63 19.97 2.72 -10.87
C GLU A 63 19.90 2.19 -12.31
N ARG A 64 18.68 2.05 -12.86
CA ARG A 64 18.46 1.59 -14.23
C ARG A 64 19.15 2.49 -15.25
N GLY A 65 19.01 3.81 -15.12
CA GLY A 65 19.68 4.79 -16.01
C GLY A 65 21.19 4.69 -15.96
N MET A 66 21.77 4.61 -14.75
CA MET A 66 23.22 4.42 -14.57
C MET A 66 23.70 3.06 -15.09
N THR A 67 22.92 1.99 -14.89
CA THR A 67 23.21 0.64 -15.37
C THR A 67 23.28 0.58 -16.89
N SER A 68 22.36 1.24 -17.59
CA SER A 68 22.37 1.31 -19.06
C SER A 68 23.67 1.93 -19.57
N SER A 69 24.02 3.10 -19.07
CA SER A 69 25.26 3.77 -19.47
C SER A 69 26.51 3.01 -19.05
N PHE A 70 26.50 2.34 -17.88
CA PHE A 70 27.61 1.50 -17.44
C PHE A 70 27.87 0.33 -18.39
N ILE A 71 26.80 -0.33 -18.86
CA ILE A 71 26.91 -1.44 -19.83
C ILE A 71 27.39 -0.91 -21.18
N GLU A 72 26.79 0.15 -21.70
CA GLU A 72 27.09 0.74 -23.00
C GLU A 72 28.56 1.18 -23.10
N THR A 73 29.11 1.73 -22.02
CA THR A 73 30.51 2.20 -21.93
C THR A 73 31.47 1.13 -21.42
N LYS A 74 31.03 -0.12 -21.29
CA LYS A 74 31.84 -1.23 -20.75
C LYS A 74 32.49 -0.94 -19.40
N GLY A 75 31.72 -0.24 -18.53
CA GLY A 75 32.13 0.05 -17.16
C GLY A 75 32.91 1.35 -16.97
N GLU A 76 33.02 2.20 -18.00
CA GLU A 76 33.72 3.49 -17.85
C GLU A 76 32.86 4.55 -17.16
N GLN A 77 31.59 4.68 -17.57
CA GLN A 77 30.65 5.61 -16.93
C GLN A 77 29.99 5.00 -15.69
N PHE A 78 29.73 5.83 -14.70
CA PHE A 78 29.06 5.50 -13.44
C PHE A 78 29.74 4.38 -12.62
N LYS A 79 31.01 4.12 -12.83
CA LYS A 79 31.77 3.07 -12.13
C LYS A 79 31.76 3.24 -10.60
N THR A 80 31.80 4.47 -10.12
CA THR A 80 31.81 4.83 -8.68
C THR A 80 30.41 5.18 -8.17
N GLU A 81 29.54 5.72 -9.00
CA GLU A 81 28.20 6.17 -8.62
C GLU A 81 27.21 5.02 -8.57
N LEU A 82 27.30 4.05 -9.50
CA LEU A 82 26.36 2.95 -9.57
C LEU A 82 26.35 2.09 -8.29
N PRO A 83 27.50 1.72 -7.68
CA PRO A 83 27.49 1.05 -6.38
C PRO A 83 26.79 1.83 -5.28
N SER A 84 26.99 3.15 -5.22
CA SER A 84 26.32 4.02 -4.23
C SER A 84 24.82 4.09 -4.49
N GLN A 85 24.38 4.18 -5.75
CA GLN A 85 22.98 4.18 -6.12
C GLN A 85 22.30 2.85 -5.75
N ARG A 86 22.98 1.72 -5.92
CA ARG A 86 22.47 0.41 -5.48
C ARG A 86 22.21 0.36 -3.99
N LEU A 87 23.06 0.98 -3.16
CA LEU A 87 22.81 1.08 -1.72
C LEU A 87 21.54 1.87 -1.40
N ASN A 88 21.27 2.95 -2.15
CA ASN A 88 20.03 3.71 -2.00
C ASN A 88 18.79 2.85 -2.34
N VAL A 89 18.86 2.06 -3.41
CA VAL A 89 17.78 1.11 -3.76
C VAL A 89 17.62 0.06 -2.66
N ASP A 90 18.69 -0.50 -2.16
CA ASP A 90 18.66 -1.53 -1.10
C ASP A 90 18.07 -0.98 0.20
N GLU A 91 18.33 0.28 0.54
CA GLU A 91 17.70 0.96 1.67
C GLU A 91 16.19 1.07 1.47
N LYS A 92 15.73 1.53 0.29
CA LYS A 92 14.29 1.65 0.01
C LYS A 92 13.61 0.29 -0.08
N LEU A 93 14.27 -0.71 -0.61
CA LEU A 93 13.78 -2.09 -0.60
C LEU A 93 13.63 -2.64 0.82
N LYS A 94 14.59 -2.37 1.70
CA LYS A 94 14.49 -2.73 3.12
C LYS A 94 13.33 -2.02 3.81
N GLU A 95 13.13 -0.72 3.58
CA GLU A 95 11.99 0.03 4.12
C GLU A 95 10.66 -0.55 3.64
N PHE A 96 10.56 -0.87 2.35
CA PHE A 96 9.38 -1.50 1.75
C PHE A 96 9.09 -2.86 2.37
N ASN A 97 10.09 -3.75 2.46
CA ASN A 97 9.94 -5.08 3.05
C ASN A 97 9.57 -5.02 4.55
N THR A 98 10.15 -4.07 5.29
CA THR A 98 9.80 -3.83 6.70
C THR A 98 8.34 -3.42 6.84
N PHE A 99 7.84 -2.56 5.97
CA PHE A 99 6.43 -2.18 5.96
C PHE A 99 5.54 -3.37 5.59
N LEU A 100 5.90 -4.14 4.55
CA LEU A 100 5.14 -5.31 4.09
C LEU A 100 5.00 -6.39 5.18
N SER A 101 5.98 -6.56 6.05
CA SER A 101 5.92 -7.56 7.13
C SER A 101 4.79 -7.28 8.13
N SER A 102 4.34 -6.04 8.21
CA SER A 102 3.20 -5.61 9.04
C SER A 102 1.93 -5.30 8.24
N PHE A 103 1.99 -5.40 6.91
CA PHE A 103 0.87 -5.06 6.03
C PHE A 103 -0.10 -6.24 5.92
N ASP A 104 -1.29 -6.05 6.50
CA ASP A 104 -2.37 -7.03 6.39
C ASP A 104 -3.03 -6.93 5.00
N LYS A 105 -2.91 -7.99 4.22
CA LYS A 105 -3.51 -8.10 2.87
C LYS A 105 -5.00 -8.46 2.90
N THR A 106 -5.55 -8.82 4.07
CA THR A 106 -6.97 -9.19 4.19
C THR A 106 -7.86 -7.97 3.95
N GLY A 107 -8.89 -8.15 3.14
CA GLY A 107 -9.82 -7.06 2.80
C GLY A 107 -9.47 -6.28 1.52
N TYR A 108 -8.34 -6.57 0.87
CA TYR A 108 -8.04 -6.08 -0.48
C TYR A 108 -8.48 -7.06 -1.56
N SER A 109 -8.61 -6.60 -2.81
CA SER A 109 -9.00 -7.46 -3.93
C SER A 109 -7.94 -8.52 -4.22
N LEU A 110 -8.37 -9.64 -4.79
CA LEU A 110 -7.47 -10.71 -5.22
C LEU A 110 -6.44 -10.18 -6.25
N GLU A 111 -6.89 -9.34 -7.18
CA GLU A 111 -6.03 -8.72 -8.18
C GLU A 111 -4.92 -7.87 -7.55
N PHE A 112 -5.28 -7.05 -6.55
CA PHE A 112 -4.28 -6.24 -5.83
C PHE A 112 -3.23 -7.13 -5.16
N THR A 113 -3.64 -8.18 -4.46
CA THR A 113 -2.71 -9.08 -3.75
C THR A 113 -1.81 -9.85 -4.71
N GLN A 114 -2.36 -10.33 -5.83
CA GLN A 114 -1.58 -11.01 -6.87
C GLN A 114 -0.56 -10.09 -7.54
N ASN A 115 -0.94 -8.86 -7.85
CA ASN A 115 -0.03 -7.88 -8.44
C ASN A 115 1.10 -7.50 -7.47
N LEU A 116 0.77 -7.32 -6.19
CA LEU A 116 1.76 -7.04 -5.15
C LEU A 116 2.75 -8.22 -5.00
N ASP A 117 2.26 -9.45 -4.92
CA ASP A 117 3.10 -10.64 -4.80
C ASP A 117 3.98 -10.85 -6.03
N SER A 118 3.46 -10.56 -7.22
CA SER A 118 4.23 -10.63 -8.47
C SER A 118 5.34 -9.57 -8.51
N ALA A 119 5.08 -8.36 -8.03
CA ALA A 119 6.10 -7.33 -7.91
C ALA A 119 7.19 -7.70 -6.90
N ILE A 120 6.82 -8.25 -5.74
CA ILE A 120 7.79 -8.73 -4.74
C ILE A 120 8.70 -9.80 -5.34
N LYS A 121 8.13 -10.78 -6.06
CA LYS A 121 8.89 -11.84 -6.71
C LYS A 121 9.90 -11.30 -7.73
N LYS A 122 9.54 -10.28 -8.51
CA LYS A 122 10.47 -9.62 -9.44
C LYS A 122 11.62 -8.91 -8.71
N LEU A 123 11.34 -8.28 -7.57
CA LEU A 123 12.38 -7.63 -6.76
C LEU A 123 13.41 -8.62 -6.19
N GLU A 124 13.06 -9.89 -5.99
CA GLU A 124 13.98 -10.94 -5.58
C GLU A 124 15.06 -11.23 -6.64
N GLU A 125 14.76 -10.97 -7.92
CA GLU A 125 15.68 -11.19 -9.05
C GLU A 125 16.76 -10.08 -9.17
N LEU A 126 16.60 -8.95 -8.45
CA LEU A 126 17.48 -7.78 -8.55
C LEU A 126 18.96 -8.12 -8.33
N GLY A 127 19.25 -9.00 -7.36
CA GLY A 127 20.61 -9.42 -7.07
C GLY A 127 21.28 -10.18 -8.22
N SER A 128 20.54 -11.07 -8.89
CA SER A 128 21.02 -11.83 -10.03
C SER A 128 21.26 -10.94 -11.25
N ILE A 129 20.37 -9.98 -11.49
CA ILE A 129 20.50 -9.00 -12.56
C ILE A 129 21.75 -8.13 -12.35
N ARG A 130 21.96 -7.60 -11.15
CA ARG A 130 23.15 -6.82 -10.80
C ARG A 130 24.45 -7.61 -10.99
N SER A 131 24.45 -8.89 -10.66
CA SER A 131 25.59 -9.79 -10.90
C SER A 131 25.87 -9.94 -12.40
N GLY A 132 24.83 -10.13 -13.21
CA GLY A 132 24.95 -10.19 -14.66
C GLY A 132 25.42 -8.88 -15.30
N VAL A 133 25.04 -7.74 -14.73
CA VAL A 133 25.53 -6.40 -15.13
C VAL A 133 27.03 -6.29 -14.86
N ASN A 134 27.48 -6.67 -13.65
CA ASN A 134 28.89 -6.58 -13.26
C ASN A 134 29.82 -7.47 -14.10
N SER A 135 29.31 -8.61 -14.56
CA SER A 135 30.05 -9.55 -15.43
C SER A 135 29.87 -9.26 -16.93
N PHE A 136 29.09 -8.23 -17.29
CA PHE A 136 28.70 -7.93 -18.68
C PHE A 136 28.09 -9.12 -19.41
N SER A 137 27.47 -10.06 -18.67
CA SER A 137 26.81 -11.24 -19.23
C SER A 137 25.38 -10.96 -19.69
N ILE A 138 24.79 -9.84 -19.27
CA ILE A 138 23.45 -9.39 -19.64
C ILE A 138 23.57 -8.27 -20.67
N LYS A 139 22.79 -8.37 -21.77
CA LYS A 139 22.67 -7.26 -22.73
C LYS A 139 21.90 -6.12 -22.06
N GLY A 140 22.27 -4.85 -22.36
CA GLY A 140 21.69 -3.65 -21.74
C GLY A 140 20.16 -3.62 -21.77
N PHE A 141 19.53 -4.17 -22.82
CA PHE A 141 18.07 -4.27 -22.94
C PHE A 141 17.44 -5.11 -21.81
N ILE A 142 18.02 -6.26 -21.45
CA ILE A 142 17.48 -7.15 -20.39
C ILE A 142 17.64 -6.52 -19.00
N ALA A 143 18.70 -5.73 -18.80
CA ALA A 143 18.95 -5.03 -17.53
C ALA A 143 17.97 -3.86 -17.29
N ILE A 144 17.14 -3.49 -18.27
CA ILE A 144 16.22 -2.35 -18.21
C ILE A 144 14.77 -2.81 -17.97
N GLU A 145 14.45 -4.09 -18.18
CA GLU A 145 13.07 -4.62 -18.06
C GLU A 145 12.64 -5.02 -16.63
N TYR A 146 13.51 -4.90 -15.65
CA TYR A 146 13.17 -5.22 -14.25
C TYR A 146 12.59 -4.04 -13.46
#